data_5aafa9c89affdb6c27f799e9f47870a1
#
_entry.id   5aafa9c89affdb6c27f799e9f47870a1
#
_cell.length_a   1.000
_cell.length_b   1.000
_cell.length_c   1.000
_cell.angle_alpha   90.00
_cell.angle_beta   90.00
_cell.angle_gamma   90.00
#
_symmetry.space_group_name_H-M   'P 1'
#
loop_
_entity.id
_entity.type
_entity.pdbx_description
1 polymer ?
#
loop_
_entity_poly.entity_id
_entity_poly.type
_entity_poly.pdbx_seq_one_letter_code
_entity_poly.pdbx_strand_id
1 'polypeptide(L)'
;MSMDIKVHIIKSRIMRFWGMVALVLFLSGCEKHDIFTSNPRTNFEALWKIMDEHYCFFEYKQVDWNEIYEKYSVMISDTMNQYELFDCLGNMLAELKDGHTNLISSFNVARYWSWYEDYPSNFNSELHDSYMGTDYLIAGGIRYRRLANDEVGYMYYSSFSNSVGENNLDYIFQYFRECKGLIIDVRENGGGSLTYADRIASRFLTEKIVAGYIMHKTGPGHNDFSEPYPIELSPSERIRWLRPVVVLTNRHSYSATNDFVNKMKGLPQVTIMGDRTGGGGGLPFNSELPIGWIVRFSASPMLGADKQDIEHGIDPDVKVSLTPADLLDGKDTLIEEAIRLITEATRQRS
;
A
#
# COMPACT_ATOMS: atom_id res chain seq x y z
N MET A 1 -13.58 -75.75 17.60
CA MET A 1 -13.99 -74.34 17.32
C MET A 1 -13.62 -73.41 18.50
N SER A 2 -12.43 -73.49 19.05
CA SER A 2 -12.07 -72.67 20.26
C SER A 2 -10.69 -72.02 20.24
N MET A 3 -9.81 -72.41 19.35
CA MET A 3 -8.44 -71.83 19.36
C MET A 3 -8.24 -70.70 18.36
N ASP A 4 -8.87 -70.72 17.17
CA ASP A 4 -8.74 -69.73 16.14
C ASP A 4 -9.42 -68.36 16.47
N ILE A 5 -10.53 -68.43 17.24
CA ILE A 5 -11.25 -67.23 17.68
C ILE A 5 -10.44 -66.42 18.69
N LYS A 6 -9.71 -67.09 19.62
CA LYS A 6 -8.85 -66.38 20.61
C LYS A 6 -7.66 -65.70 19.95
N VAL A 7 -7.05 -66.31 18.95
CA VAL A 7 -5.91 -65.71 18.20
C VAL A 7 -6.34 -64.47 17.39
N HIS A 8 -7.55 -64.52 16.82
CA HIS A 8 -8.08 -63.38 16.03
C HIS A 8 -8.41 -62.19 16.93
N ILE A 9 -8.95 -62.38 18.12
CA ILE A 9 -9.28 -61.36 19.11
C ILE A 9 -7.99 -60.72 19.67
N ILE A 10 -6.96 -61.53 19.93
CA ILE A 10 -5.67 -61.00 20.45
C ILE A 10 -4.97 -60.17 19.37
N LYS A 11 -4.92 -60.59 18.10
CA LYS A 11 -4.36 -59.81 16.99
C LYS A 11 -5.11 -58.52 16.77
N SER A 12 -6.43 -58.49 16.84
CA SER A 12 -7.26 -57.30 16.70
C SER A 12 -7.05 -56.31 17.86
N ARG A 13 -6.86 -56.78 19.09
CA ARG A 13 -6.56 -55.89 20.23
C ARG A 13 -5.16 -55.31 20.17
N ILE A 14 -4.16 -56.07 19.75
CA ILE A 14 -2.77 -55.58 19.57
C ILE A 14 -2.73 -54.56 18.44
N MET A 15 -3.39 -54.79 17.31
CA MET A 15 -3.43 -53.87 16.18
C MET A 15 -4.14 -52.55 16.53
N ARG A 16 -5.21 -52.61 17.36
CA ARG A 16 -5.88 -51.38 17.88
C ARG A 16 -5.00 -50.64 18.89
N PHE A 17 -4.24 -51.34 19.72
CA PHE A 17 -3.31 -50.72 20.66
C PHE A 17 -2.17 -50.05 19.95
N TRP A 18 -1.55 -50.64 18.93
CA TRP A 18 -0.51 -50.03 18.12
C TRP A 18 -1.03 -48.88 17.25
N GLY A 19 -2.26 -48.98 16.76
CA GLY A 19 -2.93 -47.89 16.06
C GLY A 19 -3.17 -46.66 16.96
N MET A 20 -3.53 -46.88 18.23
CA MET A 20 -3.74 -45.81 19.21
C MET A 20 -2.40 -45.19 19.67
N VAL A 21 -1.34 -46.00 19.83
CA VAL A 21 0.02 -45.48 20.13
C VAL A 21 0.59 -44.69 18.96
N ALA A 22 0.39 -45.12 17.71
CA ALA A 22 0.78 -44.38 16.53
C ALA A 22 0.00 -43.04 16.41
N LEU A 23 -1.29 -43.01 16.73
CA LEU A 23 -2.10 -41.78 16.71
C LEU A 23 -1.65 -40.79 17.78
N VAL A 24 -1.24 -41.26 18.96
CA VAL A 24 -0.71 -40.38 20.03
C VAL A 24 0.67 -39.81 19.68
N LEU A 25 1.49 -40.53 18.92
CA LEU A 25 2.80 -40.05 18.46
C LEU A 25 2.68 -39.02 17.33
N PHE A 26 1.59 -39.02 16.55
CA PHE A 26 1.31 -38.01 15.57
C PHE A 26 0.72 -36.68 16.14
N LEU A 27 0.23 -36.71 17.40
CA LEU A 27 -0.28 -35.53 18.08
C LEU A 27 0.80 -34.76 18.87
N SER A 28 2.01 -35.30 18.98
CA SER A 28 3.19 -34.55 19.44
C SER A 28 3.82 -33.76 18.27
N GLY A 29 3.00 -33.03 17.49
CA GLY A 29 3.46 -31.92 16.70
C GLY A 29 4.11 -30.93 17.68
N CYS A 30 5.36 -30.57 17.46
CA CYS A 30 5.99 -29.46 18.16
C CYS A 30 5.08 -28.22 17.99
N GLU A 31 4.20 -27.97 18.96
CA GLU A 31 3.79 -26.61 19.23
C GLU A 31 5.09 -25.86 19.56
N LYS A 32 5.57 -25.04 18.63
CA LYS A 32 6.49 -23.98 18.98
C LYS A 32 5.70 -23.08 19.93
N HIS A 33 5.85 -23.31 21.23
CA HIS A 33 5.45 -22.30 22.19
C HIS A 33 6.28 -21.07 21.85
N ASP A 34 5.63 -20.06 21.30
CA ASP A 34 6.23 -18.74 21.17
C ASP A 34 6.64 -18.30 22.56
N ILE A 35 7.95 -18.31 22.83
CA ILE A 35 8.47 -17.97 24.14
C ILE A 35 8.40 -16.45 24.23
N PHE A 36 7.32 -15.92 24.79
CA PHE A 36 7.22 -14.51 25.12
C PHE A 36 8.31 -14.12 26.12
N THR A 37 9.13 -13.16 25.77
CA THR A 37 10.19 -12.65 26.62
C THR A 37 10.35 -11.14 26.46
N SER A 38 10.51 -10.47 27.60
CA SER A 38 10.83 -9.03 27.63
C SER A 38 12.35 -8.77 27.60
N ASN A 39 13.20 -9.81 27.45
CA ASN A 39 14.65 -9.60 27.40
C ASN A 39 15.04 -8.70 26.21
N PRO A 40 15.69 -7.53 26.45
CA PRO A 40 16.01 -6.56 25.40
C PRO A 40 16.88 -7.14 24.29
N ARG A 41 17.93 -7.90 24.63
CA ARG A 41 18.85 -8.49 23.66
C ARG A 41 18.12 -9.47 22.74
N THR A 42 17.28 -10.35 23.27
CA THR A 42 16.51 -11.32 22.49
C THR A 42 15.59 -10.63 21.49
N ASN A 43 14.95 -9.54 21.88
CA ASN A 43 14.05 -8.79 20.99
C ASN A 43 14.80 -8.01 19.91
N PHE A 44 15.96 -7.44 20.25
CA PHE A 44 16.83 -6.79 19.28
C PHE A 44 17.33 -7.76 18.21
N GLU A 45 17.85 -8.94 18.61
CA GLU A 45 18.33 -9.98 17.68
C GLU A 45 17.18 -10.50 16.79
N ALA A 46 15.99 -10.68 17.37
CA ALA A 46 14.81 -11.08 16.61
C ALA A 46 14.41 -10.04 15.56
N LEU A 47 14.38 -8.75 15.94
CA LEU A 47 14.09 -7.65 15.02
C LEU A 47 15.09 -7.60 13.88
N TRP A 48 16.39 -7.60 14.23
CA TRP A 48 17.46 -7.54 13.23
C TRP A 48 17.33 -8.69 12.22
N LYS A 49 17.13 -9.91 12.72
CA LYS A 49 17.01 -11.11 11.87
C LYS A 49 15.75 -11.07 11.00
N ILE A 50 14.61 -10.67 11.55
CA ILE A 50 13.36 -10.52 10.75
C ILE A 50 13.59 -9.57 9.59
N MET A 51 14.21 -8.43 9.85
CA MET A 51 14.47 -7.45 8.81
C MET A 51 15.52 -7.95 7.81
N ASP A 52 16.62 -8.56 8.29
CA ASP A 52 17.68 -9.10 7.46
C ASP A 52 17.17 -10.12 6.43
N GLU A 53 16.29 -11.03 6.88
CA GLU A 53 15.76 -12.11 6.03
C GLU A 53 14.59 -11.68 5.13
N HIS A 54 13.85 -10.63 5.49
CA HIS A 54 12.54 -10.36 4.87
C HIS A 54 12.35 -8.96 4.30
N TYR A 55 13.10 -7.95 4.73
CA TYR A 55 12.98 -6.61 4.16
C TYR A 55 13.51 -6.57 2.72
N CYS A 56 12.78 -5.88 1.82
CA CYS A 56 13.05 -6.03 0.39
C CYS A 56 13.87 -4.90 -0.25
N PHE A 57 14.21 -3.82 0.46
CA PHE A 57 14.79 -2.63 -0.17
C PHE A 57 16.19 -2.26 0.34
N PHE A 58 16.96 -3.17 0.94
CA PHE A 58 18.30 -2.86 1.42
C PHE A 58 19.23 -2.35 0.30
N GLU A 59 19.32 -3.09 -0.81
CA GLU A 59 20.13 -2.69 -1.95
C GLU A 59 19.60 -1.42 -2.62
N TYR A 60 18.29 -1.37 -2.85
CA TYR A 60 17.64 -0.22 -3.49
C TYR A 60 17.85 1.09 -2.72
N LYS A 61 17.79 1.04 -1.40
CA LYS A 61 18.00 2.20 -0.51
C LYS A 61 19.48 2.37 -0.10
N GLN A 62 20.36 1.48 -0.55
CA GLN A 62 21.80 1.47 -0.22
C GLN A 62 22.05 1.46 1.29
N VAL A 63 21.33 0.61 2.01
CA VAL A 63 21.43 0.45 3.46
C VAL A 63 22.25 -0.79 3.79
N ASP A 64 23.37 -0.63 4.51
CA ASP A 64 24.10 -1.73 5.12
C ASP A 64 23.47 -2.07 6.48
N TRP A 65 22.73 -3.16 6.51
CA TRP A 65 22.00 -3.59 7.70
C TRP A 65 22.93 -4.12 8.81
N ASN A 66 24.15 -4.60 8.44
CA ASN A 66 25.15 -5.01 9.42
C ASN A 66 25.78 -3.79 10.12
N GLU A 67 26.04 -2.68 9.42
CA GLU A 67 26.50 -1.45 10.06
C GLU A 67 25.45 -0.92 11.05
N ILE A 68 24.16 -1.05 10.71
CA ILE A 68 23.09 -0.68 11.63
C ILE A 68 23.04 -1.60 12.85
N TYR A 69 23.27 -2.92 12.66
CA TYR A 69 23.42 -3.85 13.77
C TYR A 69 24.53 -3.41 14.73
N GLU A 70 25.72 -3.16 14.23
CA GLU A 70 26.87 -2.73 15.05
C GLU A 70 26.56 -1.44 15.81
N LYS A 71 25.93 -0.47 15.16
CA LYS A 71 25.54 0.80 15.77
C LYS A 71 24.56 0.63 16.93
N TYR A 72 23.54 -0.21 16.77
CA TYR A 72 22.48 -0.35 17.78
C TYR A 72 22.76 -1.44 18.80
N SER A 73 23.54 -2.46 18.50
CA SER A 73 23.87 -3.57 19.41
C SER A 73 24.55 -3.10 20.69
N VAL A 74 25.41 -2.09 20.62
CA VAL A 74 26.11 -1.51 21.76
C VAL A 74 25.21 -0.65 22.65
N MET A 75 24.06 -0.24 22.15
CA MET A 75 23.05 0.54 22.89
C MET A 75 22.14 -0.36 23.73
N ILE A 76 22.02 -1.65 23.39
CA ILE A 76 21.15 -2.59 24.08
C ILE A 76 21.77 -3.04 25.41
N SER A 77 21.02 -2.81 26.48
CA SER A 77 21.37 -3.24 27.84
C SER A 77 20.28 -4.13 28.42
N ASP A 78 20.66 -5.15 29.20
CA ASP A 78 19.74 -6.05 29.88
C ASP A 78 18.88 -5.31 30.95
N THR A 79 19.25 -4.08 31.31
CA THR A 79 18.51 -3.23 32.25
C THR A 79 17.52 -2.29 31.59
N MET A 80 17.45 -2.26 30.26
CA MET A 80 16.46 -1.45 29.54
C MET A 80 15.04 -1.84 29.92
N ASN A 81 14.21 -0.81 30.21
CA ASN A 81 12.78 -1.03 30.30
C ASN A 81 12.14 -1.10 28.90
N GLN A 82 10.86 -1.46 28.86
CA GLN A 82 10.16 -1.65 27.57
C GLN A 82 10.07 -0.37 26.74
N TYR A 83 10.04 0.81 27.32
CA TYR A 83 9.94 2.10 26.59
C TYR A 83 11.28 2.46 25.96
N GLU A 84 12.38 2.31 26.70
CA GLU A 84 13.75 2.50 26.18
C GLU A 84 14.05 1.52 25.06
N LEU A 85 13.66 0.24 25.20
CA LEU A 85 13.79 -0.75 24.15
C LEU A 85 12.97 -0.37 22.90
N PHE A 86 11.71 0.04 23.08
CA PHE A 86 10.84 0.43 21.99
C PHE A 86 11.42 1.60 21.18
N ASP A 87 11.91 2.63 21.87
CA ASP A 87 12.53 3.80 21.23
C ASP A 87 13.82 3.41 20.49
N CYS A 88 14.66 2.55 21.08
CA CYS A 88 15.88 2.06 20.45
C CYS A 88 15.58 1.27 19.18
N LEU A 89 14.66 0.30 19.22
CA LEU A 89 14.26 -0.50 18.08
C LEU A 89 13.51 0.33 17.00
N GLY A 90 12.69 1.28 17.43
CA GLY A 90 12.02 2.22 16.52
C GLY A 90 12.99 3.10 15.75
N ASN A 91 14.03 3.62 16.44
CA ASN A 91 15.10 4.41 15.82
C ASN A 91 15.93 3.56 14.84
N MET A 92 16.20 2.30 15.20
CA MET A 92 16.89 1.36 14.29
C MET A 92 16.10 1.15 13.00
N LEU A 93 14.79 0.95 13.07
CA LEU A 93 13.92 0.82 11.89
C LEU A 93 13.84 2.11 11.07
N ALA A 94 13.92 3.27 11.70
CA ALA A 94 13.87 4.57 11.03
C ALA A 94 15.08 4.82 10.08
N GLU A 95 16.21 4.12 10.27
CA GLU A 95 17.36 4.16 9.37
C GLU A 95 17.00 3.70 7.94
N LEU A 96 15.98 2.86 7.79
CA LEU A 96 15.48 2.38 6.50
C LEU A 96 14.73 3.45 5.69
N LYS A 97 14.34 4.57 6.33
CA LYS A 97 13.58 5.66 5.69
C LYS A 97 12.39 5.16 4.86
N ASP A 98 11.62 4.24 5.45
CA ASP A 98 10.51 3.54 4.81
C ASP A 98 9.21 3.77 5.57
N GLY A 99 8.22 4.40 4.92
CA GLY A 99 6.91 4.69 5.53
C GLY A 99 6.08 3.43 5.84
N HIS A 100 6.37 2.29 5.21
CA HIS A 100 5.74 1.00 5.52
C HIS A 100 6.43 0.26 6.68
N THR A 101 7.63 0.68 7.10
CA THR A 101 8.35 0.04 8.20
C THR A 101 7.96 0.68 9.53
N ASN A 102 7.33 -0.13 10.40
CA ASN A 102 6.75 0.35 11.65
C ASN A 102 6.98 -0.69 12.76
N LEU A 103 7.20 -0.22 14.00
CA LEU A 103 7.14 -1.03 15.20
C LEU A 103 5.88 -0.66 15.98
N ILE A 104 5.05 -1.65 16.29
CA ILE A 104 3.73 -1.47 16.89
C ILE A 104 3.69 -2.19 18.24
N SER A 105 3.41 -1.45 19.30
CA SER A 105 3.18 -1.97 20.64
C SER A 105 1.78 -1.60 21.11
N SER A 106 1.39 -2.05 22.34
CA SER A 106 0.13 -1.66 22.95
C SER A 106 0.08 -0.18 23.39
N PHE A 107 1.23 0.51 23.46
CA PHE A 107 1.32 1.88 23.95
C PHE A 107 1.79 2.89 22.91
N ASN A 108 2.44 2.45 21.82
CA ASN A 108 2.94 3.37 20.78
C ASN A 108 3.16 2.68 19.43
N VAL A 109 3.31 3.51 18.37
CA VAL A 109 3.73 3.10 17.03
C VAL A 109 4.93 3.95 16.62
N ALA A 110 6.11 3.31 16.46
CA ALA A 110 7.29 3.96 15.87
C ALA A 110 7.23 3.82 14.34
N ARG A 111 7.50 4.92 13.63
CA ARG A 111 7.44 5.00 12.18
C ARG A 111 8.27 6.17 11.64
N TYR A 112 8.76 6.03 10.42
CA TYR A 112 9.45 7.10 9.72
C TYR A 112 8.44 7.97 8.95
N TRP A 113 8.37 9.26 9.28
CA TRP A 113 7.43 10.21 8.66
C TRP A 113 8.08 11.19 7.69
N SER A 114 9.40 11.37 7.77
CA SER A 114 10.08 12.44 7.00
C SER A 114 10.17 12.18 5.49
N TRP A 115 9.57 11.13 4.98
CA TRP A 115 9.59 10.79 3.56
C TRP A 115 8.86 11.81 2.65
N TYR A 116 8.08 12.72 3.24
CA TYR A 116 7.35 13.77 2.51
C TYR A 116 7.77 15.20 2.88
N GLU A 117 8.68 15.40 3.84
CA GLU A 117 9.03 16.74 4.39
C GLU A 117 9.70 17.67 3.39
N ASP A 118 10.44 17.12 2.42
CA ASP A 118 11.17 17.90 1.40
C ASP A 118 10.30 18.31 0.20
N TYR A 119 8.98 18.11 0.28
CA TYR A 119 8.05 18.39 -0.81
C TYR A 119 7.01 19.43 -0.40
N PRO A 120 6.56 20.30 -1.36
CA PRO A 120 5.43 21.18 -1.09
C PRO A 120 4.17 20.36 -0.83
N SER A 121 3.34 20.81 0.08
CA SER A 121 2.09 20.09 0.41
C SER A 121 1.16 19.96 -0.82
N ASN A 122 1.11 20.98 -1.68
CA ASN A 122 0.25 21.05 -2.88
C ASN A 122 -1.22 20.69 -2.60
N PHE A 123 -1.65 20.93 -1.37
CA PHE A 123 -3.02 20.75 -0.92
C PHE A 123 -3.37 21.77 0.16
N ASN A 124 -4.52 22.38 0.03
CA ASN A 124 -5.11 23.25 1.04
C ASN A 124 -6.53 22.80 1.30
N SER A 125 -6.80 22.35 2.54
CA SER A 125 -8.09 21.77 2.91
C SER A 125 -9.26 22.74 2.81
N GLU A 126 -9.04 24.03 3.14
CA GLU A 126 -10.09 25.06 3.07
C GLU A 126 -10.48 25.33 1.61
N LEU A 127 -9.50 25.43 0.70
CA LEU A 127 -9.77 25.55 -0.73
C LEU A 127 -10.44 24.31 -1.29
N HIS A 128 -9.93 23.11 -0.98
CA HIS A 128 -10.57 21.87 -1.39
C HIS A 128 -12.04 21.83 -0.96
N ASP A 129 -12.35 22.18 0.29
CA ASP A 129 -13.72 22.22 0.79
C ASP A 129 -14.56 23.29 0.09
N SER A 130 -13.97 24.40 -0.35
CA SER A 130 -14.68 25.41 -1.16
C SER A 130 -15.07 24.89 -2.54
N TYR A 131 -14.19 24.12 -3.21
CA TYR A 131 -14.51 23.45 -4.48
C TYR A 131 -15.54 22.33 -4.29
N MET A 132 -15.48 21.58 -3.19
CA MET A 132 -16.50 20.56 -2.87
C MET A 132 -17.84 21.19 -2.55
N GLY A 133 -17.89 22.38 -1.95
CA GLY A 133 -19.13 23.01 -1.50
C GLY A 133 -19.83 22.21 -0.42
N THR A 134 -21.11 22.50 -0.20
CA THR A 134 -21.94 21.83 0.81
C THR A 134 -22.92 20.80 0.22
N ASP A 135 -23.05 20.78 -1.09
CA ASP A 135 -24.02 20.00 -1.88
C ASP A 135 -23.38 18.83 -2.66
N TYR A 136 -22.18 18.42 -2.26
CA TYR A 136 -21.53 17.27 -2.87
C TYR A 136 -22.26 15.96 -2.57
N LEU A 137 -22.08 14.99 -3.46
CA LEU A 137 -22.61 13.64 -3.32
C LEU A 137 -21.54 12.68 -2.76
N ILE A 138 -22.01 11.58 -2.17
CA ILE A 138 -21.13 10.53 -1.62
C ILE A 138 -21.57 9.18 -2.18
N ALA A 139 -20.60 8.41 -2.68
CA ALA A 139 -20.83 7.01 -3.06
C ALA A 139 -19.62 6.16 -2.61
N GLY A 140 -19.86 5.28 -1.64
CA GLY A 140 -18.75 4.63 -0.92
C GLY A 140 -17.87 5.67 -0.23
N GLY A 141 -16.55 5.53 -0.32
CA GLY A 141 -15.61 6.50 0.23
C GLY A 141 -15.33 7.74 -0.63
N ILE A 142 -16.02 7.89 -1.78
CA ILE A 142 -15.76 8.97 -2.75
C ILE A 142 -16.74 10.11 -2.53
N ARG A 143 -16.23 11.34 -2.37
CA ARG A 143 -17.00 12.58 -2.47
C ARG A 143 -16.91 13.09 -3.91
N TYR A 144 -18.04 13.55 -4.48
CA TYR A 144 -18.02 13.98 -5.88
C TYR A 144 -19.09 15.01 -6.19
N ARG A 145 -18.80 15.83 -7.21
CA ARG A 145 -19.69 16.83 -7.76
C ARG A 145 -19.27 17.24 -9.18
N ARG A 146 -20.02 18.11 -9.84
CA ARG A 146 -19.61 18.76 -11.08
C ARG A 146 -19.03 20.14 -10.81
N LEU A 147 -18.03 20.52 -11.60
CA LEU A 147 -17.38 21.83 -11.60
C LEU A 147 -17.52 22.49 -12.98
N ALA A 148 -17.07 23.74 -13.10
CA ALA A 148 -17.00 24.48 -14.37
C ALA A 148 -18.32 24.45 -15.16
N ASN A 149 -19.42 24.94 -14.56
CA ASN A 149 -20.76 24.94 -15.15
C ASN A 149 -21.21 23.53 -15.61
N ASP A 150 -20.98 22.53 -14.80
CA ASP A 150 -21.30 21.11 -15.03
C ASP A 150 -20.49 20.43 -16.16
N GLU A 151 -19.45 21.07 -16.68
CA GLU A 151 -18.65 20.52 -17.76
C GLU A 151 -17.60 19.50 -17.29
N VAL A 152 -17.16 19.56 -16.02
CA VAL A 152 -16.09 18.71 -15.47
C VAL A 152 -16.58 17.95 -14.25
N GLY A 153 -16.46 16.63 -14.28
CA GLY A 153 -16.66 15.80 -13.10
C GLY A 153 -15.47 15.93 -12.14
N TYR A 154 -15.74 16.06 -10.85
CA TYR A 154 -14.72 16.09 -9.81
C TYR A 154 -15.03 15.04 -8.75
N MET A 155 -14.09 14.13 -8.53
CA MET A 155 -14.18 13.12 -7.48
C MET A 155 -12.93 13.15 -6.62
N TYR A 156 -13.13 13.26 -5.30
CA TYR A 156 -12.10 13.22 -4.29
C TYR A 156 -12.17 11.91 -3.51
N TYR A 157 -11.07 11.20 -3.46
CA TYR A 157 -10.96 9.93 -2.75
C TYR A 157 -9.80 10.00 -1.75
N SER A 158 -10.14 10.25 -0.49
CA SER A 158 -9.15 10.54 0.56
C SER A 158 -8.40 9.31 1.09
N SER A 159 -8.90 8.10 0.85
CA SER A 159 -8.22 6.88 1.29
C SER A 159 -8.76 5.64 0.59
N PHE A 160 -7.88 4.80 0.10
CA PHE A 160 -8.22 3.45 -0.38
C PHE A 160 -8.57 2.47 0.76
N SER A 161 -8.55 2.91 2.03
CA SER A 161 -9.15 2.16 3.14
C SER A 161 -10.66 2.30 3.20
N ASN A 162 -11.22 3.35 2.59
CA ASN A 162 -12.67 3.54 2.47
C ASN A 162 -13.20 2.66 1.35
N SER A 163 -14.26 1.89 1.62
CA SER A 163 -14.79 0.96 0.62
C SER A 163 -15.45 1.68 -0.56
N VAL A 164 -15.23 1.16 -1.76
CA VAL A 164 -15.94 1.56 -2.98
C VAL A 164 -16.35 0.31 -3.76
N GLY A 165 -17.66 0.16 -4.00
CA GLY A 165 -18.23 -0.95 -4.76
C GLY A 165 -18.47 -0.60 -6.23
N GLU A 166 -18.74 -1.61 -7.04
CA GLU A 166 -19.05 -1.44 -8.46
C GLU A 166 -20.26 -0.52 -8.69
N ASN A 167 -21.33 -0.69 -7.91
CA ASN A 167 -22.53 0.15 -8.02
C ASN A 167 -22.25 1.61 -7.63
N ASN A 168 -21.30 1.87 -6.72
CA ASN A 168 -20.90 3.23 -6.40
C ASN A 168 -20.28 3.92 -7.62
N LEU A 169 -19.35 3.23 -8.30
CA LEU A 169 -18.71 3.75 -9.51
C LEU A 169 -19.70 3.92 -10.67
N ASP A 170 -20.62 2.96 -10.87
CA ASP A 170 -21.67 3.10 -11.90
C ASP A 170 -22.51 4.34 -11.66
N TYR A 171 -22.91 4.60 -10.41
CA TYR A 171 -23.69 5.78 -10.07
C TYR A 171 -22.91 7.08 -10.31
N ILE A 172 -21.64 7.13 -9.91
CA ILE A 172 -20.74 8.28 -10.14
C ILE A 172 -20.60 8.56 -11.64
N PHE A 173 -20.26 7.54 -12.45
CA PHE A 173 -20.06 7.74 -13.89
C PHE A 173 -21.37 8.06 -14.64
N GLN A 174 -22.49 7.52 -14.19
CA GLN A 174 -23.79 7.91 -14.70
C GLN A 174 -24.13 9.36 -14.38
N TYR A 175 -23.78 9.84 -13.18
CA TYR A 175 -23.95 11.24 -12.80
C TYR A 175 -23.08 12.16 -13.67
N PHE A 176 -21.86 11.75 -14.01
CA PHE A 176 -20.92 12.52 -14.85
C PHE A 176 -21.14 12.34 -16.35
N ARG A 177 -22.13 11.58 -16.80
CA ARG A 177 -22.28 11.19 -18.21
C ARG A 177 -22.21 12.35 -19.21
N GLU A 178 -22.65 13.56 -18.84
CA GLU A 178 -22.62 14.74 -19.69
C GLU A 178 -21.34 15.59 -19.55
N CYS A 179 -20.48 15.29 -18.56
CA CYS A 179 -19.23 16.02 -18.37
C CYS A 179 -18.24 15.73 -19.50
N LYS A 180 -17.44 16.71 -19.89
CA LYS A 180 -16.41 16.61 -20.94
C LYS A 180 -15.19 15.81 -20.51
N GLY A 181 -14.85 15.85 -19.21
CA GLY A 181 -13.75 15.13 -18.60
C GLY A 181 -13.94 14.97 -17.10
N LEU A 182 -12.97 14.34 -16.47
CA LEU A 182 -13.01 13.97 -15.07
C LEU A 182 -11.72 14.36 -14.37
N ILE A 183 -11.82 14.93 -13.19
CA ILE A 183 -10.72 15.11 -12.24
C ILE A 183 -10.87 14.05 -11.16
N ILE A 184 -9.82 13.26 -10.93
CA ILE A 184 -9.71 12.31 -9.83
C ILE A 184 -8.66 12.85 -8.88
N ASP A 185 -9.08 13.39 -7.75
CA ASP A 185 -8.18 13.96 -6.76
C ASP A 185 -7.84 12.91 -5.70
N VAL A 186 -6.59 12.45 -5.71
CA VAL A 186 -6.01 11.52 -4.75
C VAL A 186 -4.87 12.15 -3.94
N ARG A 187 -4.82 13.47 -3.89
CA ARG A 187 -3.95 14.19 -2.96
C ARG A 187 -4.36 13.83 -1.51
N GLU A 188 -3.40 13.78 -0.61
CA GLU A 188 -3.58 13.37 0.80
C GLU A 188 -4.11 11.92 0.98
N ASN A 189 -4.08 11.09 -0.05
CA ASN A 189 -4.52 9.69 0.02
C ASN A 189 -3.35 8.77 0.34
N GLY A 190 -3.21 8.37 1.59
CA GLY A 190 -2.12 7.50 2.08
C GLY A 190 -2.24 6.02 1.67
N GLY A 191 -3.17 5.66 0.80
CA GLY A 191 -3.33 4.29 0.31
C GLY A 191 -4.41 3.48 1.03
N GLY A 192 -4.24 2.17 1.07
CA GLY A 192 -5.18 1.19 1.61
C GLY A 192 -5.26 -0.08 0.76
N SER A 193 -6.44 -0.40 0.22
CA SER A 193 -6.69 -1.63 -0.54
C SER A 193 -6.29 -1.52 -2.01
N LEU A 194 -5.40 -2.39 -2.46
CA LEU A 194 -5.08 -2.57 -3.88
C LEU A 194 -6.31 -2.99 -4.71
N THR A 195 -7.23 -3.78 -4.12
CA THR A 195 -8.47 -4.19 -4.79
C THR A 195 -9.35 -2.99 -5.17
N TYR A 196 -9.39 -1.93 -4.35
CA TYR A 196 -10.13 -0.73 -4.69
C TYR A 196 -9.40 0.11 -5.75
N ALA A 197 -8.06 0.13 -5.71
CA ALA A 197 -7.25 0.73 -6.76
C ALA A 197 -7.52 0.06 -8.12
N ASP A 198 -7.49 -1.27 -8.18
CA ASP A 198 -7.80 -2.07 -9.38
C ASP A 198 -9.22 -1.82 -9.89
N ARG A 199 -10.19 -1.82 -8.98
CA ARG A 199 -11.60 -1.58 -9.31
C ARG A 199 -11.82 -0.23 -9.97
N ILE A 200 -11.20 0.82 -9.44
CA ILE A 200 -11.32 2.15 -10.04
C ILE A 200 -10.55 2.19 -11.37
N ALA A 201 -9.29 1.75 -11.42
CA ALA A 201 -8.46 1.81 -12.61
C ALA A 201 -9.04 1.01 -13.79
N SER A 202 -9.68 -0.14 -13.53
CA SER A 202 -10.33 -0.96 -14.56
C SER A 202 -11.43 -0.23 -15.35
N ARG A 203 -11.99 0.84 -14.77
CA ARG A 203 -13.03 1.66 -15.42
C ARG A 203 -12.51 2.57 -16.52
N PHE A 204 -11.18 2.70 -16.65
CA PHE A 204 -10.53 3.57 -17.62
C PHE A 204 -9.82 2.78 -18.74
N LEU A 205 -9.84 1.45 -18.69
CA LEU A 205 -9.19 0.59 -19.66
C LEU A 205 -10.07 0.28 -20.87
N THR A 206 -9.45 0.16 -22.03
CA THR A 206 -10.09 -0.34 -23.27
C THR A 206 -9.76 -1.79 -23.52
N GLU A 207 -8.60 -2.25 -23.06
CA GLU A 207 -8.09 -3.60 -23.24
C GLU A 207 -7.35 -4.06 -21.96
N LYS A 208 -7.05 -5.34 -21.89
CA LYS A 208 -6.24 -5.92 -20.81
C LYS A 208 -4.79 -5.42 -20.91
N ILE A 209 -4.24 -4.96 -19.80
CA ILE A 209 -2.87 -4.47 -19.71
C ILE A 209 -2.06 -5.25 -18.67
N VAL A 210 -0.74 -5.25 -18.80
CA VAL A 210 0.18 -5.53 -17.70
C VAL A 210 0.39 -4.20 -16.97
N ALA A 211 -0.22 -4.07 -15.80
CA ALA A 211 -0.24 -2.83 -15.03
C ALA A 211 1.02 -2.64 -14.16
N GLY A 212 1.82 -3.69 -14.02
CA GLY A 212 3.05 -3.70 -13.24
C GLY A 212 3.52 -5.12 -12.97
N TYR A 213 4.46 -5.25 -12.06
CA TYR A 213 4.99 -6.55 -11.64
C TYR A 213 5.17 -6.58 -10.12
N ILE A 214 5.24 -7.79 -9.56
CA ILE A 214 5.56 -8.04 -8.17
C ILE A 214 6.61 -9.12 -8.06
N MET A 215 7.55 -8.99 -7.13
CA MET A 215 8.51 -10.03 -6.79
C MET A 215 8.29 -10.53 -5.37
N HIS A 216 8.66 -11.77 -5.12
CA HIS A 216 8.52 -12.40 -3.80
C HIS A 216 9.87 -12.93 -3.35
N LYS A 217 10.13 -12.84 -2.04
CA LYS A 217 11.31 -13.49 -1.44
C LYS A 217 11.28 -14.99 -1.70
N THR A 218 12.43 -15.55 -2.11
CA THR A 218 12.64 -16.98 -2.37
C THR A 218 13.67 -17.59 -1.43
N GLY A 219 14.37 -16.78 -0.65
CA GLY A 219 15.39 -17.17 0.30
C GLY A 219 15.72 -16.04 1.29
N PRO A 220 16.63 -16.27 2.24
CA PRO A 220 16.99 -15.31 3.28
C PRO A 220 17.94 -14.20 2.80
N GLY A 221 18.64 -14.36 1.67
CA GLY A 221 19.56 -13.37 1.15
C GLY A 221 18.84 -12.10 0.70
N HIS A 222 19.49 -10.94 0.80
CA HIS A 222 18.87 -9.63 0.51
C HIS A 222 18.30 -9.56 -0.91
N ASN A 223 18.91 -10.26 -1.88
CA ASN A 223 18.54 -10.28 -3.30
C ASN A 223 17.86 -11.58 -3.74
N ASP A 224 17.47 -12.44 -2.82
CA ASP A 224 16.79 -13.69 -3.12
C ASP A 224 15.33 -13.41 -3.47
N PHE A 225 15.07 -12.98 -4.70
CA PHE A 225 13.74 -12.73 -5.23
C PHE A 225 13.38 -13.65 -6.40
N SER A 226 12.08 -13.86 -6.58
CA SER A 226 11.54 -14.48 -7.78
C SER A 226 11.77 -13.59 -9.00
N GLU A 227 11.62 -14.18 -10.21
CA GLU A 227 11.37 -13.37 -11.40
C GLU A 227 10.12 -12.50 -11.19
N PRO A 228 10.05 -11.32 -11.82
CA PRO A 228 8.89 -10.44 -11.73
C PRO A 228 7.63 -11.08 -12.30
N TYR A 229 6.61 -11.29 -11.46
CA TYR A 229 5.28 -11.77 -11.88
C TYR A 229 4.44 -10.61 -12.38
N PRO A 230 3.81 -10.71 -13.57
CA PRO A 230 2.98 -9.65 -14.12
C PRO A 230 1.70 -9.48 -13.29
N ILE A 231 1.37 -8.23 -12.99
CA ILE A 231 0.08 -7.81 -12.44
C ILE A 231 -0.78 -7.38 -13.63
N GLU A 232 -1.75 -8.22 -13.99
CA GLU A 232 -2.63 -7.97 -15.12
C GLU A 232 -3.93 -7.30 -14.66
N LEU A 233 -4.38 -6.30 -15.42
CA LEU A 233 -5.64 -5.62 -15.17
C LEU A 233 -6.50 -5.62 -16.43
N SER A 234 -7.73 -6.10 -16.31
CA SER A 234 -8.72 -6.14 -17.40
C SER A 234 -9.68 -4.96 -17.31
N PRO A 235 -10.23 -4.50 -18.46
CA PRO A 235 -11.31 -3.53 -18.46
C PRO A 235 -12.51 -4.02 -17.64
N SER A 236 -13.16 -3.12 -16.94
CA SER A 236 -14.45 -3.42 -16.32
C SER A 236 -15.51 -3.70 -17.40
N GLU A 237 -16.36 -4.68 -17.17
CA GLU A 237 -17.53 -4.95 -18.03
C GLU A 237 -18.69 -3.97 -17.77
N ARG A 238 -18.55 -3.09 -16.77
CA ARG A 238 -19.54 -2.09 -16.38
C ARG A 238 -19.27 -0.75 -17.06
N ILE A 239 -19.92 0.33 -16.60
CA ILE A 239 -19.73 1.68 -17.16
C ILE A 239 -18.26 2.06 -17.06
N ARG A 240 -17.64 2.36 -18.20
CA ARG A 240 -16.25 2.82 -18.33
C ARG A 240 -16.21 4.29 -18.72
N TRP A 241 -15.13 4.95 -18.33
CA TRP A 241 -14.86 6.34 -18.66
C TRP A 241 -13.66 6.45 -19.59
N LEU A 242 -13.90 6.82 -20.85
CA LEU A 242 -12.87 6.87 -21.90
C LEU A 242 -12.63 8.31 -22.43
N ARG A 243 -13.22 9.30 -21.78
CA ARG A 243 -12.99 10.73 -22.04
C ARG A 243 -11.78 11.22 -21.21
N PRO A 244 -11.29 12.47 -21.44
CA PRO A 244 -10.16 13.00 -20.71
C PRO A 244 -10.30 12.87 -19.19
N VAL A 245 -9.18 12.50 -18.54
CA VAL A 245 -9.05 12.36 -17.09
C VAL A 245 -7.78 13.07 -16.64
N VAL A 246 -7.86 13.86 -15.58
CA VAL A 246 -6.71 14.38 -14.84
C VAL A 246 -6.71 13.76 -13.46
N VAL A 247 -5.62 13.09 -13.09
CA VAL A 247 -5.40 12.56 -11.73
C VAL A 247 -4.50 13.53 -10.98
N LEU A 248 -5.02 14.14 -9.92
CA LEU A 248 -4.26 15.07 -9.07
C LEU A 248 -3.51 14.30 -8.00
N THR A 249 -2.20 14.53 -7.91
CA THR A 249 -1.29 13.85 -6.97
C THR A 249 -0.45 14.83 -6.18
N ASN A 250 -0.06 14.42 -4.98
CA ASN A 250 0.99 15.07 -4.19
C ASN A 250 1.84 14.02 -3.48
N ARG A 251 2.81 14.45 -2.67
CA ARG A 251 3.71 13.54 -1.96
C ARG A 251 2.98 12.61 -0.98
N HIS A 252 1.80 12.97 -0.48
CA HIS A 252 0.97 12.12 0.37
C HIS A 252 0.13 11.07 -0.41
N SER A 253 0.13 11.10 -1.74
CA SER A 253 -0.41 10.01 -2.58
C SER A 253 0.50 8.80 -2.47
N TYR A 254 0.25 7.87 -1.52
CA TYR A 254 1.20 6.86 -1.06
C TYR A 254 0.61 5.43 -1.14
N SER A 255 1.47 4.40 -1.22
CA SER A 255 1.10 2.99 -1.11
C SER A 255 0.09 2.56 -2.20
N ALA A 256 -1.10 2.06 -1.87
CA ALA A 256 -2.12 1.69 -2.86
C ALA A 256 -2.53 2.85 -3.78
N THR A 257 -2.37 4.11 -3.34
CA THR A 257 -2.57 5.28 -4.20
C THR A 257 -1.44 5.42 -5.22
N ASN A 258 -0.19 5.17 -4.82
CA ASN A 258 0.94 5.13 -5.74
C ASN A 258 0.75 4.04 -6.81
N ASP A 259 0.30 2.85 -6.42
CA ASP A 259 -0.04 1.75 -7.32
C ASP A 259 -1.21 2.12 -8.26
N PHE A 260 -2.25 2.79 -7.75
CA PHE A 260 -3.33 3.33 -8.57
C PHE A 260 -2.81 4.31 -9.63
N VAL A 261 -1.95 5.26 -9.24
CA VAL A 261 -1.35 6.23 -10.16
C VAL A 261 -0.49 5.54 -11.19
N ASN A 262 0.30 4.52 -10.79
CA ASN A 262 1.07 3.69 -11.72
C ASN A 262 0.19 3.04 -12.79
N LYS A 263 -0.99 2.51 -12.41
CA LYS A 263 -1.95 1.89 -13.34
C LYS A 263 -2.62 2.88 -14.27
N MET A 264 -2.83 4.11 -13.81
CA MET A 264 -3.46 5.17 -14.59
C MET A 264 -2.49 5.86 -15.55
N LYS A 265 -1.21 5.94 -15.17
CA LYS A 265 -0.17 6.58 -15.98
C LYS A 265 0.04 5.83 -17.30
N GLY A 266 0.16 6.58 -18.38
CA GLY A 266 0.34 6.02 -19.73
C GLY A 266 -0.95 5.63 -20.43
N LEU A 267 -2.12 5.69 -19.78
CA LEU A 267 -3.40 5.56 -20.49
C LEU A 267 -3.65 6.80 -21.37
N PRO A 268 -4.05 6.63 -22.67
CA PRO A 268 -4.07 7.73 -23.64
C PRO A 268 -4.94 8.93 -23.25
N GLN A 269 -5.98 8.71 -22.44
CA GLN A 269 -6.90 9.74 -21.99
C GLN A 269 -6.55 10.31 -20.61
N VAL A 270 -5.51 9.79 -19.94
CA VAL A 270 -5.15 10.17 -18.57
C VAL A 270 -3.93 11.06 -18.54
N THR A 271 -3.98 12.10 -17.73
CA THR A 271 -2.84 12.97 -17.39
C THR A 271 -2.67 12.95 -15.87
N ILE A 272 -1.50 12.56 -15.39
CA ILE A 272 -1.13 12.70 -13.97
C ILE A 272 -0.60 14.13 -13.77
N MET A 273 -1.19 14.88 -12.83
CA MET A 273 -0.87 16.27 -12.60
C MET A 273 -0.63 16.55 -11.11
N GLY A 274 0.33 17.40 -10.84
CA GLY A 274 0.68 17.85 -9.49
C GLY A 274 2.14 17.59 -9.16
N ASP A 275 2.41 16.84 -8.10
CA ASP A 275 3.76 16.47 -7.70
C ASP A 275 3.96 14.95 -7.75
N ARG A 276 5.23 14.52 -7.62
CA ARG A 276 5.59 13.12 -7.48
C ARG A 276 4.82 12.51 -6.31
N THR A 277 4.27 11.33 -6.51
CA THR A 277 3.63 10.55 -5.44
C THR A 277 4.62 10.15 -4.33
N GLY A 278 4.10 9.70 -3.21
CA GLY A 278 4.91 9.33 -2.06
C GLY A 278 5.67 8.01 -2.18
N GLY A 279 5.33 7.18 -3.16
CA GLY A 279 5.91 5.87 -3.28
C GLY A 279 5.24 4.81 -2.40
N GLY A 280 6.05 4.01 -1.70
CA GLY A 280 5.56 2.86 -0.94
C GLY A 280 5.27 1.68 -1.86
N GLY A 281 6.22 1.37 -2.76
CA GLY A 281 6.13 0.28 -3.74
C GLY A 281 6.43 -1.11 -3.17
N GLY A 282 6.64 -1.25 -1.86
CA GLY A 282 6.81 -2.54 -1.20
C GLY A 282 5.52 -3.03 -0.56
N LEU A 283 4.99 -4.18 -0.99
CA LEU A 283 3.84 -4.78 -0.32
C LEU A 283 4.23 -5.14 1.12
N PRO A 284 3.58 -4.57 2.15
CA PRO A 284 4.01 -4.77 3.53
C PRO A 284 3.51 -6.09 4.11
N PHE A 285 4.37 -6.70 4.95
CA PHE A 285 4.05 -7.85 5.79
C PHE A 285 4.25 -7.51 7.26
N ASN A 286 3.74 -8.37 8.12
CA ASN A 286 3.90 -8.25 9.57
C ASN A 286 4.61 -9.49 10.11
N SER A 287 5.47 -9.28 11.12
CA SER A 287 6.03 -10.33 11.96
C SER A 287 5.91 -9.92 13.42
N GLU A 288 6.08 -10.84 14.33
CA GLU A 288 5.95 -10.61 15.77
C GLU A 288 7.29 -10.82 16.47
N LEU A 289 7.64 -9.90 17.38
CA LEU A 289 8.80 -10.00 18.25
C LEU A 289 8.47 -10.85 19.49
N PRO A 290 9.48 -11.49 20.14
CA PRO A 290 9.27 -12.28 21.35
C PRO A 290 8.56 -11.56 22.50
N ILE A 291 8.56 -10.23 22.53
CA ILE A 291 7.81 -9.41 23.51
C ILE A 291 6.33 -9.22 23.13
N GLY A 292 5.89 -9.70 21.95
CA GLY A 292 4.53 -9.53 21.46
C GLY A 292 4.30 -8.23 20.67
N TRP A 293 5.38 -7.47 20.34
CA TRP A 293 5.25 -6.32 19.46
C TRP A 293 5.26 -6.73 17.99
N ILE A 294 4.52 -6.01 17.17
CA ILE A 294 4.46 -6.28 15.74
C ILE A 294 5.47 -5.38 15.02
N VAL A 295 6.31 -5.98 14.19
CA VAL A 295 7.10 -5.27 13.19
C VAL A 295 6.44 -5.42 11.83
N ARG A 296 6.11 -4.28 11.20
CA ARG A 296 5.61 -4.21 9.83
C ARG A 296 6.74 -3.71 8.93
N PHE A 297 6.87 -4.26 7.73
CA PHE A 297 7.95 -3.91 6.80
C PHE A 297 7.57 -4.23 5.35
N SER A 298 8.21 -3.54 4.40
CA SER A 298 8.12 -3.84 2.97
C SER A 298 8.80 -5.17 2.66
N ALA A 299 8.07 -6.17 2.13
CA ALA A 299 8.58 -7.52 1.87
C ALA A 299 8.59 -7.93 0.40
N SER A 300 7.69 -7.39 -0.42
CA SER A 300 7.59 -7.74 -1.84
C SER A 300 7.64 -6.47 -2.70
N PRO A 301 8.73 -6.25 -3.45
CA PRO A 301 8.84 -5.10 -4.34
C PRO A 301 7.78 -5.16 -5.44
N MET A 302 7.12 -4.03 -5.68
CA MET A 302 6.23 -3.80 -6.81
C MET A 302 6.93 -2.88 -7.82
N LEU A 303 6.82 -3.24 -9.09
CA LEU A 303 7.43 -2.51 -10.19
C LEU A 303 6.35 -1.95 -11.11
N GLY A 304 6.68 -0.89 -11.82
CA GLY A 304 5.85 -0.36 -12.90
C GLY A 304 5.74 -1.31 -14.10
N ALA A 305 4.92 -0.95 -15.09
CA ALA A 305 4.78 -1.70 -16.33
C ALA A 305 6.09 -1.76 -17.13
N ASP A 306 6.98 -0.80 -16.95
CA ASP A 306 8.33 -0.73 -17.51
C ASP A 306 9.39 -1.51 -16.69
N LYS A 307 8.95 -2.22 -15.65
CA LYS A 307 9.77 -2.94 -14.67
C LYS A 307 10.72 -2.05 -13.85
N GLN A 308 10.47 -0.73 -13.80
CA GLN A 308 11.18 0.15 -12.90
C GLN A 308 10.52 0.12 -11.51
N ASP A 309 11.34 0.33 -10.50
CA ASP A 309 10.88 0.39 -9.11
C ASP A 309 9.97 1.62 -8.88
N ILE A 310 8.88 1.44 -8.13
CA ILE A 310 7.94 2.51 -7.81
C ILE A 310 8.00 2.94 -6.32
N GLU A 311 9.00 2.48 -5.57
CA GLU A 311 9.17 2.80 -4.15
C GLU A 311 9.34 4.30 -3.91
N HIS A 312 10.06 5.02 -4.76
CA HIS A 312 10.28 6.47 -4.62
C HIS A 312 9.19 7.34 -5.24
N GLY A 313 8.10 6.72 -5.71
CA GLY A 313 6.95 7.43 -6.27
C GLY A 313 6.98 7.57 -7.78
N ILE A 314 5.85 8.03 -8.31
CA ILE A 314 5.57 8.22 -9.73
C ILE A 314 5.62 9.71 -10.04
N ASP A 315 6.44 10.11 -10.98
CA ASP A 315 6.47 11.51 -11.46
C ASP A 315 5.18 11.85 -12.21
N PRO A 316 4.63 13.06 -12.03
CA PRO A 316 3.49 13.51 -12.80
C PRO A 316 3.89 13.73 -14.27
N ASP A 317 2.90 13.70 -15.18
CA ASP A 317 3.07 14.10 -16.57
C ASP A 317 3.15 15.64 -16.70
N VAL A 318 2.42 16.33 -15.83
CA VAL A 318 2.40 17.79 -15.75
C VAL A 318 2.68 18.22 -14.30
N LYS A 319 3.87 18.76 -14.04
CA LYS A 319 4.22 19.26 -12.72
C LYS A 319 3.56 20.60 -12.47
N VAL A 320 2.68 20.67 -11.46
CA VAL A 320 1.95 21.86 -11.03
C VAL A 320 2.04 21.98 -9.51
N SER A 321 2.27 23.18 -9.01
CA SER A 321 2.23 23.48 -7.58
C SER A 321 1.25 24.62 -7.30
N LEU A 322 0.68 24.63 -6.08
CA LEU A 322 -0.11 25.75 -5.60
C LEU A 322 0.72 27.04 -5.67
N THR A 323 0.17 28.09 -6.30
CA THR A 323 0.85 29.39 -6.38
C THR A 323 0.33 30.35 -5.31
N PRO A 324 1.19 31.22 -4.75
CA PRO A 324 0.74 32.23 -3.80
C PRO A 324 -0.34 33.18 -4.36
N ALA A 325 -0.31 33.46 -5.66
CA ALA A 325 -1.29 34.32 -6.32
C ALA A 325 -2.69 33.64 -6.33
N ASP A 326 -2.77 32.41 -6.75
CA ASP A 326 -4.04 31.66 -6.75
C ASP A 326 -4.58 31.46 -5.33
N LEU A 327 -3.69 31.16 -4.36
CA LEU A 327 -4.08 31.03 -2.95
C LEU A 327 -4.73 32.33 -2.42
N LEU A 328 -4.18 33.50 -2.77
CA LEU A 328 -4.76 34.77 -2.40
C LEU A 328 -6.10 35.05 -3.08
N ASP A 329 -6.27 34.56 -4.31
CA ASP A 329 -7.53 34.63 -5.05
C ASP A 329 -8.56 33.56 -4.64
N GLY A 330 -8.25 32.71 -3.66
CA GLY A 330 -9.11 31.61 -3.21
C GLY A 330 -9.23 30.48 -4.23
N LYS A 331 -8.18 30.25 -5.04
CA LYS A 331 -8.13 29.22 -6.09
C LYS A 331 -7.13 28.13 -5.76
N ASP A 332 -7.48 26.89 -6.10
CA ASP A 332 -6.55 25.75 -6.13
C ASP A 332 -5.95 25.65 -7.53
N THR A 333 -4.67 26.03 -7.67
CA THR A 333 -3.96 26.04 -8.96
C THR A 333 -4.07 24.70 -9.70
N LEU A 334 -4.01 23.57 -8.98
CA LEU A 334 -4.07 22.23 -9.59
C LEU A 334 -5.46 21.94 -10.14
N ILE A 335 -6.51 22.28 -9.40
CA ILE A 335 -7.91 22.09 -9.85
C ILE A 335 -8.19 22.99 -11.05
N GLU A 336 -7.79 24.28 -11.01
CA GLU A 336 -8.01 25.22 -12.10
C GLU A 336 -7.28 24.77 -13.39
N GLU A 337 -6.02 24.32 -13.25
CA GLU A 337 -5.23 23.84 -14.38
C GLU A 337 -5.80 22.55 -14.98
N ALA A 338 -6.32 21.64 -14.13
CA ALA A 338 -7.01 20.44 -14.58
C ALA A 338 -8.30 20.76 -15.35
N ILE A 339 -9.09 21.73 -14.87
CA ILE A 339 -10.29 22.22 -15.58
C ILE A 339 -9.90 22.81 -16.94
N ARG A 340 -8.85 23.64 -16.99
CA ARG A 340 -8.34 24.24 -18.21
C ARG A 340 -7.94 23.17 -19.23
N LEU A 341 -7.13 22.18 -18.82
CA LEU A 341 -6.65 21.09 -19.68
C LEU A 341 -7.79 20.27 -20.26
N ILE A 342 -8.79 19.93 -19.44
CA ILE A 342 -9.96 19.16 -19.90
C ILE A 342 -10.79 19.97 -20.92
N THR A 343 -11.02 21.25 -20.66
CA THR A 343 -11.86 22.10 -21.54
C THR A 343 -11.17 22.41 -22.85
N GLU A 344 -9.85 22.62 -22.87
CA GLU A 344 -9.06 22.82 -24.09
C GLU A 344 -8.98 21.57 -24.95
N ALA A 345 -8.71 20.39 -24.37
CA ALA A 345 -8.66 19.12 -25.08
C ALA A 345 -9.99 18.80 -25.80
N THR A 346 -11.10 19.27 -25.25
CA THR A 346 -12.41 19.06 -25.87
C THR A 346 -12.68 20.03 -27.03
N ARG A 347 -12.17 21.27 -26.96
CA ARG A 347 -12.32 22.27 -28.06
C ARG A 347 -11.54 21.86 -29.31
N GLN A 348 -10.42 21.14 -29.16
CA GLN A 348 -9.61 20.67 -30.29
C GLN A 348 -10.21 19.44 -31.01
N ARG A 349 -11.18 18.76 -30.40
CA ARG A 349 -11.85 17.56 -30.97
C ARG A 349 -13.23 17.85 -31.56
N SER A 350 -13.77 19.04 -31.34
CA SER A 350 -15.05 19.54 -31.89
C SER A 350 -14.80 20.35 -33.18
#